data_4d9ca2a46597a9542cb9c470b2dbb2f5
#
_entry.id   4d9ca2a46597a9542cb9c470b2dbb2f5
#
_cell.length_a   1.000
_cell.length_b   1.000
_cell.length_c   1.000
_cell.angle_alpha   90.00
_cell.angle_beta   90.00
_cell.angle_gamma   90.00
#
_symmetry.space_group_name_H-M   'P 1'
#
loop_
_entity.id
_entity.type
_entity.pdbx_description
1 polymer ?
#
loop_
_entity_poly.entity_id
_entity_poly.type
_entity_poly.pdbx_seq_one_letter_code
_entity_poly.pdbx_strand_id
1 'polypeptide(L)'
;MSVSVKQGEIVGLLGPNGAGKTTTFYMIVGLIKPNSGKIYLNEEEITDLPMYKRARRGVGYLAQEASVFRKLSVEENIMAVLEMTDKPRQEQKEITESLLEEFSLTHVRKNLGMVLSGGERRRTEIARALAVGPSFVLLDEPFAGVDPIAVEEIQTIVAKLRNKNIGILITDHNVNETLSITDRAYLMFEGKLLKQGTAEELAADEQVRRVYLGKHFELKRKI
;
A
#
# COMPACT_ATOMS: atom_id res chain seq x y z
N MET A 1 -4.68 20.49 -0.30
CA MET A 1 -5.42 19.21 -0.28
C MET A 1 -5.26 18.59 1.10
N SER A 2 -6.30 17.99 1.67
CA SER A 2 -6.22 17.25 2.94
C SER A 2 -6.68 15.81 2.70
N VAL A 3 -5.87 14.85 3.18
CA VAL A 3 -6.15 13.41 3.11
C VAL A 3 -5.96 12.83 4.50
N SER A 4 -6.83 11.95 4.92
CA SER A 4 -6.71 11.24 6.20
C SER A 4 -6.95 9.75 6.01
N VAL A 5 -6.37 8.94 6.86
CA VAL A 5 -6.58 7.48 6.92
C VAL A 5 -6.68 7.11 8.40
N LYS A 6 -7.65 6.29 8.75
CA LYS A 6 -7.78 5.72 10.11
C LYS A 6 -7.19 4.31 10.15
N GLN A 7 -6.79 3.87 11.34
CA GLN A 7 -6.44 2.46 11.52
C GLN A 7 -7.65 1.57 11.24
N GLY A 8 -7.42 0.43 10.59
CA GLY A 8 -8.48 -0.48 10.17
C GLY A 8 -9.32 0.03 8.99
N GLU A 9 -8.85 1.04 8.25
CA GLU A 9 -9.53 1.60 7.09
C GLU A 9 -8.67 1.44 5.83
N ILE A 10 -9.30 1.14 4.70
CA ILE A 10 -8.66 1.13 3.39
C ILE A 10 -9.16 2.33 2.59
N VAL A 11 -8.25 3.25 2.29
CA VAL A 11 -8.53 4.51 1.59
C VAL A 11 -7.86 4.51 0.23
N GLY A 12 -8.63 4.77 -0.83
CA GLY A 12 -8.11 4.95 -2.18
C GLY A 12 -7.64 6.39 -2.42
N LEU A 13 -6.49 6.55 -3.10
CA LEU A 13 -6.08 7.83 -3.69
C LEU A 13 -6.04 7.66 -5.20
N LEU A 14 -7.10 8.08 -5.87
CA LEU A 14 -7.38 7.83 -7.27
C LEU A 14 -7.18 9.07 -8.12
N GLY A 15 -7.05 8.88 -9.42
CA GLY A 15 -6.93 9.97 -10.38
C GLY A 15 -6.11 9.57 -11.60
N PRO A 16 -6.19 10.33 -12.70
CA PRO A 16 -5.43 10.08 -13.91
C PRO A 16 -3.92 10.21 -13.68
N ASN A 17 -3.14 9.77 -14.67
CA ASN A 17 -1.70 9.99 -14.66
C ASN A 17 -1.39 11.48 -14.59
N GLY A 18 -0.38 11.86 -13.79
CA GLY A 18 -0.02 13.25 -13.55
C GLY A 18 -0.92 13.99 -12.54
N ALA A 19 -1.95 13.36 -11.97
CA ALA A 19 -2.81 14.00 -10.95
C ALA A 19 -2.10 14.32 -9.63
N GLY A 20 -0.88 13.81 -9.40
CA GLY A 20 -0.10 14.09 -8.18
C GLY A 20 -0.18 13.00 -7.10
N LYS A 21 -0.72 11.81 -7.41
CA LYS A 21 -0.84 10.69 -6.46
C LYS A 21 0.51 10.27 -5.86
N THR A 22 1.46 9.88 -6.70
CA THR A 22 2.81 9.46 -6.28
C THR A 22 3.55 10.59 -5.55
N THR A 23 3.40 11.84 -5.99
CA THR A 23 3.96 13.00 -5.27
C THR A 23 3.39 13.12 -3.86
N THR A 24 2.08 12.90 -3.69
CA THR A 24 1.43 12.87 -2.38
C THR A 24 1.98 11.73 -1.51
N PHE A 25 2.15 10.54 -2.06
CA PHE A 25 2.79 9.42 -1.37
C PHE A 25 4.21 9.78 -0.92
N TYR A 26 5.04 10.34 -1.81
CA TYR A 26 6.40 10.75 -1.49
C TYR A 26 6.48 11.79 -0.38
N MET A 27 5.52 12.72 -0.33
CA MET A 27 5.41 13.66 0.79
C MET A 27 5.05 12.95 2.09
N ILE A 28 4.09 12.01 2.08
CA ILE A 28 3.65 11.28 3.27
C ILE A 28 4.78 10.38 3.82
N VAL A 29 5.51 9.68 2.96
CA VAL A 29 6.61 8.80 3.40
C VAL A 29 7.90 9.57 3.71
N GLY A 30 8.03 10.83 3.31
CA GLY A 30 9.19 11.69 3.62
C GLY A 30 10.32 11.59 2.61
N LEU A 31 10.03 11.19 1.36
CA LEU A 31 10.97 11.26 0.23
C LEU A 31 11.10 12.67 -0.34
N ILE A 32 10.02 13.45 -0.32
CA ILE A 32 10.00 14.86 -0.66
C ILE A 32 9.33 15.67 0.44
N LYS A 33 9.82 16.90 0.65
CA LYS A 33 9.22 17.83 1.61
C LYS A 33 8.08 18.61 0.93
N PRO A 34 6.90 18.74 1.55
CA PRO A 34 5.83 19.59 1.03
C PRO A 34 6.23 21.07 1.10
N ASN A 35 5.86 21.86 0.11
CA ASN A 35 6.08 23.30 0.11
C ASN A 35 5.22 24.02 1.17
N SER A 36 4.07 23.45 1.50
CA SER A 36 3.15 23.96 2.52
C SER A 36 2.26 22.84 3.06
N GLY A 37 1.62 23.09 4.19
CA GLY A 37 0.81 22.09 4.88
C GLY A 37 1.62 21.26 5.87
N LYS A 38 0.94 20.34 6.54
CA LYS A 38 1.49 19.52 7.61
C LYS A 38 1.07 18.08 7.46
N ILE A 39 1.92 17.17 7.91
CA ILE A 39 1.69 15.73 7.92
C ILE A 39 1.70 15.26 9.37
N TYR A 40 0.67 14.59 9.77
CA TYR A 40 0.51 14.05 11.11
C TYR A 40 0.42 12.53 11.07
N LEU A 41 1.03 11.87 12.04
CA LEU A 41 0.81 10.48 12.37
C LEU A 41 0.18 10.44 13.77
N ASN A 42 -1.10 10.09 13.85
CA ASN A 42 -1.92 10.34 15.02
C ASN A 42 -1.87 11.84 15.39
N GLU A 43 -1.40 12.18 16.59
CA GLU A 43 -1.29 13.57 17.06
C GLU A 43 0.12 14.18 16.85
N GLU A 44 1.11 13.36 16.43
CA GLU A 44 2.49 13.81 16.22
C GLU A 44 2.65 14.42 14.82
N GLU A 45 3.18 15.64 14.74
CA GLU A 45 3.59 16.24 13.47
C GLU A 45 4.90 15.60 12.98
N ILE A 46 4.85 14.98 11.79
CA ILE A 46 5.98 14.29 11.17
C ILE A 46 6.50 14.96 9.90
N THR A 47 6.04 16.18 9.61
CA THR A 47 6.33 16.90 8.35
C THR A 47 7.82 16.95 8.03
N ASP A 48 8.66 17.27 9.03
CA ASP A 48 10.11 17.42 8.86
C ASP A 48 10.90 16.14 9.14
N LEU A 49 10.24 15.06 9.49
CA LEU A 49 10.92 13.79 9.76
C LEU A 49 11.33 13.10 8.45
N PRO A 50 12.57 12.63 8.33
CA PRO A 50 13.01 11.83 7.19
C PRO A 50 12.33 10.45 7.19
N MET A 51 12.29 9.80 6.01
CA MET A 51 11.59 8.54 5.77
C MET A 51 11.86 7.46 6.83
N TYR A 52 13.14 7.24 7.21
CA TYR A 52 13.50 6.20 8.18
C TYR A 52 12.92 6.45 9.59
N LYS A 53 12.76 7.73 9.98
CA LYS A 53 12.13 8.09 11.25
C LYS A 53 10.61 7.86 11.21
N ARG A 54 9.97 8.10 10.06
CA ARG A 54 8.54 7.80 9.86
C ARG A 54 8.31 6.30 9.84
N ALA A 55 9.19 5.53 9.20
CA ALA A 55 9.12 4.07 9.18
C ALA A 55 9.19 3.49 10.60
N ARG A 56 10.12 3.96 11.45
CA ARG A 56 10.23 3.56 12.86
C ARG A 56 9.01 3.94 13.71
N ARG A 57 8.20 4.90 13.26
CA ARG A 57 6.94 5.28 13.89
C ARG A 57 5.72 4.50 13.38
N GLY A 58 5.95 3.57 12.47
CA GLY A 58 4.90 2.69 11.96
C GLY A 58 4.29 3.09 10.62
N VAL A 59 5.01 3.86 9.78
CA VAL A 59 4.61 4.14 8.40
C VAL A 59 5.32 3.17 7.46
N GLY A 60 4.60 2.16 6.94
CA GLY A 60 5.08 1.25 5.91
C GLY A 60 4.88 1.83 4.50
N TYR A 61 5.77 1.48 3.57
CA TYR A 61 5.66 1.92 2.18
C TYR A 61 6.03 0.79 1.21
N LEU A 62 5.13 0.53 0.28
CA LEU A 62 5.36 -0.33 -0.87
C LEU A 62 5.45 0.53 -2.13
N ALA A 63 6.64 0.63 -2.69
CA ALA A 63 6.88 1.41 -3.91
C ALA A 63 6.25 0.74 -5.15
N GLN A 64 5.96 1.56 -6.17
CA GLN A 64 5.51 1.09 -7.48
C GLN A 64 6.57 0.19 -8.13
N GLU A 65 7.83 0.61 -8.10
CA GLU A 65 8.93 -0.16 -8.67
C GLU A 65 9.28 -1.37 -7.80
N ALA A 66 9.71 -2.45 -8.46
CA ALA A 66 10.14 -3.67 -7.79
C ALA A 66 11.31 -3.40 -6.84
N SER A 67 11.10 -3.69 -5.56
CA SER A 67 12.03 -3.38 -4.48
C SER A 67 12.63 -4.62 -3.79
N VAL A 68 12.28 -5.82 -4.26
CA VAL A 68 12.81 -7.07 -3.71
C VAL A 68 14.35 -7.11 -3.80
N PHE A 69 15.00 -7.54 -2.74
CA PHE A 69 16.45 -7.80 -2.76
C PHE A 69 16.74 -9.02 -3.63
N ARG A 70 17.15 -8.79 -4.87
CA ARG A 70 17.25 -9.80 -5.93
C ARG A 70 18.16 -10.97 -5.61
N LYS A 71 19.23 -10.75 -4.83
CA LYS A 71 20.24 -11.75 -4.44
C LYS A 71 19.94 -12.41 -3.10
N LEU A 72 18.91 -12.02 -2.40
CA LEU A 72 18.42 -12.65 -1.18
C LEU A 72 17.25 -13.58 -1.50
N SER A 73 17.10 -14.64 -0.73
CA SER A 73 15.92 -15.50 -0.77
C SER A 73 14.68 -14.76 -0.23
N VAL A 74 13.51 -15.34 -0.39
CA VAL A 74 12.25 -14.77 0.12
C VAL A 74 12.33 -14.59 1.64
N GLU A 75 12.75 -15.62 2.39
CA GLU A 75 12.89 -15.51 3.85
C GLU A 75 13.95 -14.49 4.26
N GLU A 76 15.08 -14.41 3.54
CA GLU A 76 16.11 -13.41 3.80
C GLU A 76 15.65 -11.99 3.49
N ASN A 77 14.79 -11.80 2.49
CA ASN A 77 14.16 -10.51 2.21
C ASN A 77 13.32 -9.99 3.40
N ILE A 78 12.57 -10.89 4.05
CA ILE A 78 11.76 -10.54 5.23
C ILE A 78 12.69 -10.35 6.44
N MET A 79 13.63 -11.25 6.65
CA MET A 79 14.55 -11.21 7.79
C MET A 79 15.42 -9.95 7.77
N ALA A 80 15.89 -9.50 6.59
CA ALA A 80 16.78 -8.35 6.47
C ALA A 80 16.22 -7.05 7.08
N VAL A 81 14.90 -6.84 7.05
CA VAL A 81 14.30 -5.65 7.68
C VAL A 81 14.05 -5.86 9.17
N LEU A 82 13.83 -7.09 9.60
CA LEU A 82 13.69 -7.44 11.01
C LEU A 82 15.03 -7.31 11.77
N GLU A 83 16.15 -7.62 11.13
CA GLU A 83 17.49 -7.44 11.71
C GLU A 83 17.81 -5.96 12.00
N MET A 84 17.08 -5.01 11.39
CA MET A 84 17.21 -3.57 11.69
C MET A 84 16.34 -3.11 12.87
N THR A 85 15.61 -4.04 13.51
CA THR A 85 14.79 -3.79 14.71
C THR A 85 15.48 -4.29 15.96
N ASP A 86 15.01 -3.86 17.14
CA ASP A 86 15.52 -4.32 18.43
C ASP A 86 14.90 -5.67 18.88
N LYS A 87 14.17 -6.36 17.98
CA LYS A 87 13.52 -7.64 18.28
C LYS A 87 14.53 -8.76 18.48
N PRO A 88 14.33 -9.64 19.49
CA PRO A 88 15.16 -10.84 19.65
C PRO A 88 15.12 -11.74 18.41
N ARG A 89 16.22 -12.42 18.10
CA ARG A 89 16.33 -13.27 16.91
C ARG A 89 15.25 -14.36 16.84
N GLN A 90 14.80 -14.85 17.97
CA GLN A 90 13.71 -15.83 18.02
C GLN A 90 12.39 -15.21 17.51
N GLU A 91 12.05 -14.01 17.98
CA GLU A 91 10.86 -13.27 17.52
C GLU A 91 10.94 -12.92 16.04
N GLN A 92 12.14 -12.52 15.54
CA GLN A 92 12.36 -12.27 14.12
C GLN A 92 12.05 -13.51 13.27
N LYS A 93 12.46 -14.71 13.71
CA LYS A 93 12.14 -15.96 13.02
C LYS A 93 10.65 -16.28 13.04
N GLU A 94 10.00 -16.12 14.19
CA GLU A 94 8.56 -16.36 14.34
C GLU A 94 7.73 -15.43 13.43
N ILE A 95 8.08 -14.15 13.36
CA ILE A 95 7.46 -13.19 12.44
C ILE A 95 7.69 -13.62 10.99
N THR A 96 8.92 -14.04 10.65
CA THR A 96 9.25 -14.49 9.29
C THR A 96 8.41 -15.71 8.89
N GLU A 97 8.31 -16.74 9.75
CA GLU A 97 7.48 -17.91 9.50
C GLU A 97 6.00 -17.52 9.30
N SER A 98 5.46 -16.72 10.22
CA SER A 98 4.08 -16.26 10.15
C SER A 98 3.79 -15.51 8.83
N LEU A 99 4.69 -14.65 8.38
CA LEU A 99 4.54 -13.92 7.12
C LEU A 99 4.68 -14.85 5.91
N LEU A 100 5.60 -15.81 5.93
CA LEU A 100 5.72 -16.80 4.84
C LEU A 100 4.44 -17.61 4.66
N GLU A 101 3.81 -18.02 5.76
CA GLU A 101 2.53 -18.73 5.73
C GLU A 101 1.38 -17.82 5.25
N GLU A 102 1.23 -16.66 5.88
CA GLU A 102 0.15 -15.71 5.58
C GLU A 102 0.14 -15.26 4.11
N PHE A 103 1.33 -15.08 3.52
CA PHE A 103 1.51 -14.64 2.14
C PHE A 103 1.67 -15.78 1.13
N SER A 104 1.44 -17.04 1.57
CA SER A 104 1.60 -18.23 0.74
C SER A 104 2.97 -18.27 0.03
N LEU A 105 4.04 -17.96 0.76
CA LEU A 105 5.41 -17.90 0.25
C LEU A 105 6.29 -19.06 0.72
N THR A 106 5.74 -19.99 1.53
CA THR A 106 6.49 -21.11 2.12
C THR A 106 7.17 -21.97 1.08
N HIS A 107 6.49 -22.24 -0.05
CA HIS A 107 6.98 -23.10 -1.14
C HIS A 107 8.15 -22.48 -1.91
N VAL A 108 8.30 -21.13 -1.88
CA VAL A 108 9.39 -20.39 -2.55
C VAL A 108 10.37 -19.75 -1.57
N ARG A 109 10.29 -20.07 -0.27
CA ARG A 109 11.05 -19.41 0.79
C ARG A 109 12.56 -19.31 0.54
N LYS A 110 13.14 -20.32 -0.12
CA LYS A 110 14.57 -20.38 -0.47
C LYS A 110 14.90 -19.83 -1.86
N ASN A 111 13.89 -19.50 -2.66
CA ASN A 111 14.10 -18.94 -3.99
C ASN A 111 14.63 -17.50 -3.88
N LEU A 112 15.61 -17.18 -4.74
CA LEU A 112 16.15 -15.82 -4.81
C LEU A 112 15.11 -14.85 -5.39
N GLY A 113 15.10 -13.61 -4.92
CA GLY A 113 14.19 -12.57 -5.40
C GLY A 113 14.20 -12.35 -6.91
N MET A 114 15.32 -12.65 -7.58
CA MET A 114 15.47 -12.49 -9.02
C MET A 114 14.70 -13.51 -9.87
N VAL A 115 14.33 -14.66 -9.31
CA VAL A 115 13.63 -15.74 -10.03
C VAL A 115 12.13 -15.83 -9.70
N LEU A 116 11.62 -14.96 -8.84
CA LEU A 116 10.22 -14.95 -8.46
C LEU A 116 9.32 -14.47 -9.61
N SER A 117 8.15 -15.06 -9.73
CA SER A 117 7.04 -14.54 -10.54
C SER A 117 6.62 -13.14 -10.06
N GLY A 118 5.86 -12.42 -10.88
CA GLY A 118 5.37 -11.09 -10.53
C GLY A 118 4.56 -11.09 -9.22
N GLY A 119 3.66 -12.06 -9.05
CA GLY A 119 2.84 -12.22 -7.86
C GLY A 119 3.65 -12.59 -6.62
N GLU A 120 4.54 -13.60 -6.71
CA GLU A 120 5.41 -13.99 -5.60
C GLU A 120 6.30 -12.84 -5.14
N ARG A 121 6.87 -12.12 -6.11
CA ARG A 121 7.68 -10.93 -5.82
C ARG A 121 6.88 -9.88 -5.07
N ARG A 122 5.66 -9.56 -5.54
CA ARG A 122 4.82 -8.54 -4.92
C ARG A 122 4.38 -8.94 -3.52
N ARG A 123 4.00 -10.20 -3.31
CA ARG A 123 3.69 -10.73 -1.98
C ARG A 123 4.90 -10.67 -1.03
N THR A 124 6.10 -10.97 -1.52
CA THR A 124 7.34 -10.85 -0.75
C THR A 124 7.61 -9.40 -0.33
N GLU A 125 7.41 -8.44 -1.21
CA GLU A 125 7.59 -7.01 -0.94
C GLU A 125 6.58 -6.49 0.10
N ILE A 126 5.31 -6.93 0.02
CA ILE A 126 4.27 -6.58 1.00
C ILE A 126 4.62 -7.23 2.36
N ALA A 127 4.96 -8.52 2.38
CA ALA A 127 5.36 -9.21 3.61
C ALA A 127 6.53 -8.51 4.30
N ARG A 128 7.54 -8.09 3.52
CA ARG A 128 8.69 -7.32 4.02
C ARG A 128 8.26 -5.96 4.60
N ALA A 129 7.34 -5.25 3.95
CA ALA A 129 6.84 -3.97 4.46
C ALA A 129 6.07 -4.12 5.78
N LEU A 130 5.42 -5.26 5.98
CA LEU A 130 4.66 -5.57 7.20
C LEU A 130 5.50 -6.16 8.34
N ALA A 131 6.68 -6.70 8.05
CA ALA A 131 7.52 -7.37 9.03
C ALA A 131 7.86 -6.50 10.25
N VAL A 132 8.02 -5.20 10.05
CA VAL A 132 8.32 -4.24 11.12
C VAL A 132 7.10 -3.83 11.95
N GLY A 133 5.89 -4.33 11.64
CA GLY A 133 4.66 -4.05 12.36
C GLY A 133 4.13 -2.61 12.18
N PRO A 134 3.93 -2.12 10.95
CA PRO A 134 3.46 -0.77 10.73
C PRO A 134 2.00 -0.60 11.21
N SER A 135 1.66 0.62 11.67
CA SER A 135 0.28 1.02 11.96
C SER A 135 -0.46 1.51 10.71
N PHE A 136 0.29 2.03 9.74
CA PHE A 136 -0.20 2.50 8.45
C PHE A 136 0.69 2.02 7.32
N VAL A 137 0.10 1.64 6.19
CA VAL A 137 0.83 1.20 4.99
C VAL A 137 0.34 1.97 3.77
N LEU A 138 1.30 2.51 3.02
CA LEU A 138 1.06 3.12 1.73
C LEU A 138 1.42 2.13 0.63
N LEU A 139 0.46 1.80 -0.23
CA LEU A 139 0.60 0.87 -1.35
C LEU A 139 0.54 1.65 -2.67
N ASP A 140 1.70 1.86 -3.30
CA ASP A 140 1.80 2.57 -4.57
C ASP A 140 1.71 1.57 -5.73
N GLU A 141 0.58 1.58 -6.43
CA GLU A 141 0.25 0.69 -7.55
C GLU A 141 0.54 -0.81 -7.27
N PRO A 142 -0.06 -1.40 -6.23
CA PRO A 142 0.25 -2.78 -5.84
C PRO A 142 -0.15 -3.82 -6.89
N PHE A 143 -1.04 -3.49 -7.82
CA PHE A 143 -1.54 -4.40 -8.86
C PHE A 143 -0.80 -4.24 -10.19
N ALA A 144 0.12 -3.28 -10.31
CA ALA A 144 0.83 -3.02 -11.55
C ALA A 144 1.74 -4.19 -11.97
N GLY A 145 1.58 -4.66 -13.21
CA GLY A 145 2.39 -5.74 -13.77
C GLY A 145 2.19 -7.11 -13.10
N VAL A 146 1.04 -7.33 -12.47
CA VAL A 146 0.66 -8.57 -11.81
C VAL A 146 -0.48 -9.22 -12.60
N ASP A 147 -0.48 -10.55 -12.69
CA ASP A 147 -1.56 -11.29 -13.36
C ASP A 147 -2.87 -11.25 -12.54
N PRO A 148 -4.04 -11.46 -13.18
CA PRO A 148 -5.34 -11.32 -12.51
C PRO A 148 -5.53 -12.21 -11.27
N ILE A 149 -4.98 -13.42 -11.27
CA ILE A 149 -5.10 -14.33 -10.11
C ILE A 149 -4.32 -13.77 -8.93
N ALA A 150 -3.08 -13.32 -9.18
CA ALA A 150 -2.26 -12.71 -8.13
C ALA A 150 -2.82 -11.35 -7.66
N VAL A 151 -3.54 -10.59 -8.50
CA VAL A 151 -4.28 -9.39 -8.07
C VAL A 151 -5.32 -9.75 -7.03
N GLU A 152 -6.12 -10.81 -7.25
CA GLU A 152 -7.13 -11.27 -6.27
C GLU A 152 -6.51 -11.72 -4.94
N GLU A 153 -5.36 -12.41 -5.01
CA GLU A 153 -4.62 -12.79 -3.81
C GLU A 153 -4.13 -11.57 -3.03
N ILE A 154 -3.57 -10.55 -3.72
CA ILE A 154 -3.12 -9.31 -3.09
C ILE A 154 -4.29 -8.55 -2.48
N GLN A 155 -5.44 -8.46 -3.16
CA GLN A 155 -6.65 -7.86 -2.62
C GLN A 155 -7.12 -8.55 -1.33
N THR A 156 -7.12 -9.88 -1.33
CA THR A 156 -7.46 -10.67 -0.13
C THR A 156 -6.51 -10.38 1.02
N ILE A 157 -5.22 -10.25 0.74
CA ILE A 157 -4.21 -9.87 1.73
C ILE A 157 -4.48 -8.47 2.28
N VAL A 158 -4.69 -7.48 1.41
CA VAL A 158 -4.98 -6.08 1.81
C VAL A 158 -6.23 -6.01 2.67
N ALA A 159 -7.30 -6.75 2.30
CA ALA A 159 -8.51 -6.83 3.12
C ALA A 159 -8.26 -7.43 4.52
N LYS A 160 -7.38 -8.43 4.64
CA LYS A 160 -7.00 -9.01 5.94
C LYS A 160 -6.21 -8.02 6.82
N LEU A 161 -5.41 -7.12 6.25
CA LEU A 161 -4.66 -6.10 7.00
C LEU A 161 -5.60 -5.13 7.73
N ARG A 162 -6.76 -4.83 7.16
CA ARG A 162 -7.83 -4.08 7.82
C ARG A 162 -8.22 -4.72 9.16
N ASN A 163 -8.37 -6.05 9.18
CA ASN A 163 -8.74 -6.79 10.40
C ASN A 163 -7.62 -6.79 11.46
N LYS A 164 -6.37 -6.49 11.06
CA LYS A 164 -5.23 -6.30 11.96
C LYS A 164 -5.11 -4.85 12.46
N ASN A 165 -6.13 -4.03 12.24
CA ASN A 165 -6.15 -2.60 12.62
C ASN A 165 -5.04 -1.78 11.95
N ILE A 166 -4.61 -2.15 10.74
CA ILE A 166 -3.64 -1.40 9.94
C ILE A 166 -4.42 -0.47 9.01
N GLY A 167 -4.10 0.83 9.04
CA GLY A 167 -4.64 1.79 8.09
C GLY A 167 -3.92 1.71 6.75
N ILE A 168 -4.65 1.70 5.63
CA ILE A 168 -4.08 1.52 4.30
C ILE A 168 -4.44 2.69 3.42
N LEU A 169 -3.43 3.29 2.79
CA LEU A 169 -3.61 4.22 1.67
C LEU A 169 -3.12 3.54 0.40
N ILE A 170 -4.01 3.34 -0.56
CA ILE A 170 -3.71 2.63 -1.80
C ILE A 170 -3.95 3.54 -3.01
N THR A 171 -3.04 3.52 -3.96
CA THR A 171 -3.26 4.08 -5.30
C THR A 171 -3.00 3.03 -6.35
N ASP A 172 -3.80 3.04 -7.41
CA ASP A 172 -3.58 2.22 -8.60
C ASP A 172 -4.27 2.88 -9.79
N HIS A 173 -3.81 2.57 -10.99
CA HIS A 173 -4.49 2.97 -12.20
C HIS A 173 -5.66 2.03 -12.54
N ASN A 174 -5.69 0.84 -11.98
CA ASN A 174 -6.83 -0.08 -12.08
C ASN A 174 -7.90 0.29 -11.05
N VAL A 175 -8.78 1.19 -11.47
CA VAL A 175 -9.83 1.77 -10.62
C VAL A 175 -10.78 0.73 -10.07
N ASN A 176 -11.18 -0.25 -10.91
CA ASN A 176 -12.12 -1.30 -10.51
C ASN A 176 -11.56 -2.11 -9.35
N GLU A 177 -10.31 -2.56 -9.48
CA GLU A 177 -9.64 -3.38 -8.47
C GLU A 177 -9.42 -2.59 -7.17
N THR A 178 -9.13 -1.29 -7.28
CA THR A 178 -8.91 -0.45 -6.10
C THR A 178 -10.24 -0.13 -5.40
N LEU A 179 -11.24 0.35 -6.12
CA LEU A 179 -12.54 0.68 -5.52
C LEU A 179 -13.26 -0.55 -4.95
N SER A 180 -12.99 -1.75 -5.50
CA SER A 180 -13.62 -2.98 -5.00
C SER A 180 -13.25 -3.30 -3.55
N ILE A 181 -12.09 -2.84 -3.06
CA ILE A 181 -11.56 -3.11 -1.73
C ILE A 181 -11.42 -1.88 -0.83
N THR A 182 -11.77 -0.68 -1.29
CA THR A 182 -11.65 0.54 -0.47
C THR A 182 -12.96 0.87 0.25
N ASP A 183 -12.87 1.35 1.48
CA ASP A 183 -14.01 1.88 2.24
C ASP A 183 -14.46 3.23 1.65
N ARG A 184 -13.49 4.08 1.33
CA ARG A 184 -13.68 5.37 0.67
C ARG A 184 -12.46 5.75 -0.16
N ALA A 185 -12.60 6.75 -1.01
CA ALA A 185 -11.48 7.24 -1.79
C ALA A 185 -11.48 8.76 -1.96
N TYR A 186 -10.31 9.27 -2.27
CA TYR A 186 -10.06 10.63 -2.70
C TYR A 186 -9.75 10.60 -4.21
N LEU A 187 -10.48 11.36 -5.01
CA LEU A 187 -10.20 11.51 -6.43
C LEU A 187 -9.43 12.81 -6.66
N MET A 188 -8.22 12.67 -7.16
CA MET A 188 -7.36 13.79 -7.56
C MET A 188 -7.47 14.08 -9.03
N PHE A 189 -7.45 15.35 -9.38
CA PHE A 189 -7.38 15.84 -10.75
C PHE A 189 -6.53 17.13 -10.77
N GLU A 190 -5.54 17.21 -11.67
CA GLU A 190 -4.65 18.37 -11.83
C GLU A 190 -4.06 18.90 -10.50
N GLY A 191 -3.57 18.01 -9.67
CA GLY A 191 -2.94 18.34 -8.38
C GLY A 191 -3.90 18.77 -7.27
N LYS A 192 -5.22 18.68 -7.49
CA LYS A 192 -6.25 19.09 -6.53
C LYS A 192 -7.16 17.89 -6.18
N LEU A 193 -7.80 17.98 -5.03
CA LEU A 193 -8.88 17.07 -4.68
C LEU A 193 -10.14 17.48 -5.47
N LEU A 194 -10.61 16.59 -6.34
CA LEU A 194 -11.84 16.80 -7.11
C LEU A 194 -13.06 16.36 -6.31
N LYS A 195 -13.03 15.18 -5.74
CA LYS A 195 -14.13 14.57 -4.98
C LYS A 195 -13.58 13.61 -3.94
N GLN A 196 -14.37 13.36 -2.90
CA GLN A 196 -14.13 12.29 -1.92
C GLN A 196 -15.47 11.66 -1.52
N GLY A 197 -15.46 10.41 -1.16
CA GLY A 197 -16.65 9.69 -0.71
C GLY A 197 -16.42 8.18 -0.64
N THR A 198 -17.46 7.42 -0.33
CA THR A 198 -17.43 5.97 -0.42
C THR A 198 -17.25 5.52 -1.88
N ALA A 199 -16.89 4.26 -2.07
CA ALA A 199 -16.74 3.71 -3.43
C ALA A 199 -18.06 3.83 -4.23
N GLU A 200 -19.19 3.64 -3.55
CA GLU A 200 -20.54 3.74 -4.13
C GLU A 200 -20.89 5.18 -4.51
N GLU A 201 -20.61 6.14 -3.63
CA GLU A 201 -20.85 7.56 -3.90
C GLU A 201 -20.04 8.06 -5.10
N LEU A 202 -18.75 7.66 -5.17
CA LEU A 202 -17.89 8.02 -6.29
C LEU A 202 -18.32 7.35 -7.60
N ALA A 203 -18.73 6.08 -7.54
CA ALA A 203 -19.22 5.35 -8.70
C ALA A 203 -20.54 5.90 -9.25
N ALA A 204 -21.39 6.51 -8.41
CA ALA A 204 -22.65 7.13 -8.80
C ALA A 204 -22.50 8.58 -9.28
N ASP A 205 -21.40 9.26 -8.95
CA ASP A 205 -21.18 10.68 -9.25
C ASP A 205 -20.94 10.93 -10.75
N GLU A 206 -21.77 11.77 -11.38
CA GLU A 206 -21.69 12.06 -12.81
C GLU A 206 -20.38 12.75 -13.22
N GLN A 207 -19.84 13.64 -12.37
CA GLN A 207 -18.59 14.33 -12.64
C GLN A 207 -17.42 13.35 -12.60
N VAL A 208 -17.40 12.45 -11.61
CA VAL A 208 -16.39 11.40 -11.46
C VAL A 208 -16.44 10.44 -12.66
N ARG A 209 -17.63 10.02 -13.07
CA ARG A 209 -17.82 9.19 -14.26
C ARG A 209 -17.31 9.87 -15.53
N ARG A 210 -17.63 11.14 -15.71
CA ARG A 210 -17.23 11.90 -16.93
C ARG A 210 -15.72 12.10 -17.00
N VAL A 211 -15.05 12.37 -15.86
CA VAL A 211 -13.64 12.78 -15.84
C VAL A 211 -12.70 11.57 -15.69
N TYR A 212 -13.15 10.49 -15.04
CA TYR A 212 -12.24 9.43 -14.63
C TYR A 212 -12.76 8.00 -14.85
N LEU A 213 -13.97 7.65 -14.37
CA LEU A 213 -14.44 6.26 -14.39
C LEU A 213 -14.95 5.81 -15.78
N GLY A 214 -15.50 6.75 -16.57
CA GLY A 214 -16.22 6.44 -17.80
C GLY A 214 -17.72 6.13 -17.56
N LYS A 215 -18.52 6.28 -18.64
CA LYS A 215 -19.99 6.15 -18.56
C LYS A 215 -20.48 4.74 -18.23
N HIS A 216 -19.73 3.72 -18.62
CA HIS A 216 -20.08 2.30 -18.45
C HIS A 216 -19.41 1.63 -17.24
N PHE A 217 -18.84 2.42 -16.32
CA PHE A 217 -18.22 1.88 -15.13
C PHE A 217 -19.25 1.20 -14.22
N GLU A 218 -18.96 -0.03 -13.81
CA GLU A 218 -19.75 -0.79 -12.85
C GLU A 218 -18.87 -1.18 -11.65
N LEU A 219 -19.28 -0.76 -10.47
CA LEU A 219 -18.59 -1.09 -9.23
C LEU A 219 -18.92 -2.54 -8.83
N LYS A 220 -17.89 -3.38 -8.66
CA LYS A 220 -18.02 -4.73 -8.09
C LYS A 220 -17.27 -4.75 -6.75
N ARG A 221 -18.00 -4.90 -5.64
CA ARG A 221 -17.40 -4.96 -4.29
C ARG A 221 -16.82 -6.35 -4.03
N LYS A 222 -15.65 -6.39 -3.34
CA LYS A 222 -14.99 -7.62 -2.87
C LYS A 222 -14.86 -7.67 -1.34
N ILE A 223 -15.19 -6.58 -0.63
CA ILE A 223 -15.22 -6.46 0.84
C ILE A 223 -16.52 -5.78 1.28
#